data_40f7ec1e4c03c1c7811571860bb42ee3
#
_entry.id   40f7ec1e4c03c1c7811571860bb42ee3
#
_cell.length_a   1.000
_cell.length_b   1.000
_cell.length_c   1.000
_cell.angle_alpha   90.00
_cell.angle_beta   90.00
_cell.angle_gamma   90.00
#
_symmetry.space_group_name_H-M   'P 1'
#
loop_
_entity.id
_entity.type
_entity.pdbx_description
1 polymer ?
#
loop_
_entity_poly.entity_id
_entity_poly.type
_entity_poly.pdbx_seq_one_letter_code
_entity_poly.pdbx_strand_id
1 'polypeptide(L)'
;MKKYAYFPGCSLEKVAWSYNDSSIETAKILGVELQELADWNCCGATAYSHVDQLLAYTLVARNLAQAEKEGLDMVAPCSACYKNSYFANKYIKEDADLSEHINYALEEDDLQFNGSIDVHHIIDIYANEVGVEGIKAKVKKPLEGLKVAAYYGCQIVRPRKGAEDLEDPQFFEIGRASCRERV
;
A
#
# COMPACT_ATOMS: atom_id res chain seq x y z
N MET A 1 15.77 8.45 8.09
CA MET A 1 14.36 8.04 8.25
C MET A 1 13.77 8.05 6.85
N LYS A 2 13.20 6.93 6.38
CA LYS A 2 12.59 6.87 5.06
C LYS A 2 11.18 7.44 5.16
N LYS A 3 10.80 8.28 4.20
CA LYS A 3 9.54 9.01 4.18
C LYS A 3 8.67 8.51 3.05
N TYR A 4 7.36 8.40 3.27
CA TYR A 4 6.39 7.92 2.31
C TYR A 4 5.15 8.81 2.28
N ALA A 5 4.51 8.90 1.11
CA ALA A 5 3.18 9.44 0.96
C ALA A 5 2.16 8.44 1.51
N TYR A 6 1.46 8.82 2.56
CA TYR A 6 0.52 7.93 3.26
C TYR A 6 -0.90 8.12 2.72
N PHE A 7 -1.47 7.05 2.20
CA PHE A 7 -2.84 7.01 1.73
C PHE A 7 -3.71 6.15 2.65
N PRO A 8 -4.39 6.72 3.65
CA PRO A 8 -5.22 5.98 4.60
C PRO A 8 -6.41 5.30 3.93
N GLY A 9 -7.05 6.00 2.99
CA GLY A 9 -8.29 5.57 2.35
C GLY A 9 -9.52 5.69 3.25
N CYS A 10 -10.70 5.67 2.64
CA CYS A 10 -11.97 5.99 3.30
C CYS A 10 -12.32 5.06 4.49
N SER A 11 -11.85 3.81 4.49
CA SER A 11 -12.13 2.88 5.59
C SER A 11 -11.40 3.27 6.87
N LEU A 12 -10.15 3.70 6.78
CA LEU A 12 -9.34 4.06 7.94
C LEU A 12 -9.76 5.41 8.54
N GLU A 13 -10.30 6.31 7.73
CA GLU A 13 -10.86 7.56 8.26
C GLU A 13 -12.15 7.37 9.09
N LYS A 14 -12.93 6.32 8.79
CA LYS A 14 -14.27 6.17 9.36
C LYS A 14 -14.39 4.96 10.28
N VAL A 15 -14.44 3.76 9.70
CA VAL A 15 -14.78 2.54 10.46
C VAL A 15 -13.56 1.84 11.07
N ALA A 16 -12.38 2.04 10.53
CA ALA A 16 -11.14 1.42 10.97
C ALA A 16 -10.11 2.44 11.51
N TRP A 17 -10.59 3.53 12.13
CA TRP A 17 -9.74 4.60 12.65
C TRP A 17 -8.69 4.09 13.66
N SER A 18 -9.03 3.11 14.49
CA SER A 18 -8.07 2.50 15.43
C SER A 18 -6.92 1.79 14.74
N TYR A 19 -7.16 1.23 13.54
CA TYR A 19 -6.10 0.68 12.70
C TYR A 19 -5.23 1.78 12.11
N ASN A 20 -5.83 2.90 11.71
CA ASN A 20 -5.11 4.09 11.25
C ASN A 20 -4.12 4.58 12.32
N ASP A 21 -4.63 4.84 13.52
CA ASP A 21 -3.82 5.34 14.63
C ASP A 21 -2.68 4.38 14.98
N SER A 22 -2.99 3.08 15.07
CA SER A 22 -1.96 2.08 15.36
C SER A 22 -0.91 1.97 14.26
N SER A 23 -1.30 2.15 12.99
CA SER A 23 -0.37 2.14 11.86
C SER A 23 0.59 3.33 11.92
N ILE A 24 0.09 4.53 12.18
CA ILE A 24 0.88 5.76 12.29
C ILE A 24 1.85 5.67 13.48
N GLU A 25 1.36 5.29 14.66
CA GLU A 25 2.20 5.19 15.84
C GLU A 25 3.25 4.08 15.73
N THR A 26 2.90 2.94 15.12
CA THR A 26 3.85 1.86 14.86
C THR A 26 4.95 2.31 13.89
N ALA A 27 4.59 2.96 12.79
CA ALA A 27 5.54 3.49 11.83
C ALA A 27 6.52 4.47 12.48
N LYS A 28 6.01 5.38 13.30
CA LYS A 28 6.81 6.35 14.06
C LYS A 28 7.81 5.67 15.01
N ILE A 29 7.39 4.64 15.76
CA ILE A 29 8.26 3.85 16.63
C ILE A 29 9.35 3.14 15.85
N LEU A 30 9.00 2.63 14.65
CA LEU A 30 9.92 1.93 13.75
C LEU A 30 10.84 2.87 12.95
N GLY A 31 10.66 4.18 13.06
CA GLY A 31 11.48 5.18 12.37
C GLY A 31 11.09 5.39 10.90
N VAL A 32 9.85 5.07 10.55
CA VAL A 32 9.23 5.34 9.24
C VAL A 32 8.38 6.60 9.36
N GLU A 33 8.59 7.57 8.47
CA GLU A 33 7.79 8.78 8.39
C GLU A 33 6.66 8.59 7.39
N LEU A 34 5.43 8.75 7.84
CA LEU A 34 4.23 8.70 7.01
C LEU A 34 3.66 10.12 6.90
N GLN A 35 3.72 10.68 5.69
CA GLN A 35 3.10 11.97 5.38
C GLN A 35 1.78 11.69 4.68
N GLU A 36 0.67 12.03 5.32
CA GLU A 36 -0.65 11.87 4.68
C GLU A 36 -0.76 12.75 3.42
N LEU A 37 -1.27 12.13 2.35
CA LEU A 37 -1.57 12.84 1.12
C LEU A 37 -2.61 13.92 1.36
N ALA A 38 -2.32 15.13 0.95
CA ALA A 38 -3.32 16.19 0.93
C ALA A 38 -4.36 15.90 -0.15
N ASP A 39 -5.62 16.21 0.12
CA ASP A 39 -6.70 16.15 -0.87
C ASP A 39 -6.82 14.82 -1.63
N TRP A 40 -6.60 13.71 -0.96
CA TRP A 40 -6.78 12.40 -1.57
C TRP A 40 -8.28 12.06 -1.79
N ASN A 41 -8.57 11.28 -2.81
CA ASN A 41 -9.90 10.72 -3.07
C ASN A 41 -9.95 9.21 -2.87
N CYS A 42 -11.16 8.65 -2.75
CA CYS A 42 -11.35 7.21 -2.63
C CYS A 42 -10.76 6.46 -3.83
N CYS A 43 -10.13 5.30 -3.56
CA CYS A 43 -9.57 4.43 -4.62
C CYS A 43 -10.63 3.71 -5.47
N GLY A 44 -11.93 3.92 -5.23
CA GLY A 44 -13.03 3.29 -5.96
C GLY A 44 -13.22 1.79 -5.76
N ALA A 45 -12.66 1.22 -4.73
CA ALA A 45 -12.28 -0.16 -4.41
C ALA A 45 -13.03 -1.31 -5.10
N THR A 46 -14.33 -1.27 -5.29
CA THR A 46 -15.07 -2.42 -5.80
C THR A 46 -16.10 -2.08 -6.89
N ALA A 47 -16.63 -0.89 -6.91
CA ALA A 47 -17.74 -0.53 -7.79
C ALA A 47 -17.28 0.07 -9.11
N TYR A 48 -16.31 0.97 -9.10
CA TYR A 48 -15.97 1.76 -10.28
C TYR A 48 -15.36 0.94 -11.40
N SER A 49 -14.49 -0.02 -11.12
CA SER A 49 -13.85 -0.88 -12.13
C SER A 49 -14.84 -1.75 -12.91
N HIS A 50 -16.05 -1.97 -12.38
CA HIS A 50 -17.12 -2.70 -13.06
C HIS A 50 -18.01 -1.78 -13.92
N VAL A 51 -17.98 -0.48 -13.67
CA VAL A 51 -18.77 0.51 -14.41
C VAL A 51 -17.93 1.11 -15.53
N ASP A 52 -16.75 1.60 -15.19
CA ASP A 52 -15.81 2.22 -16.12
C ASP A 52 -14.38 2.03 -15.62
N GLN A 53 -13.59 1.29 -16.37
CA GLN A 53 -12.21 0.96 -16.00
C GLN A 53 -11.29 2.16 -16.13
N LEU A 54 -11.47 3.00 -17.15
CA LEU A 54 -10.68 4.21 -17.35
C LEU A 54 -10.90 5.19 -16.18
N LEU A 55 -12.17 5.43 -15.83
CA LEU A 55 -12.52 6.26 -14.68
C LEU A 55 -11.91 5.72 -13.38
N ALA A 56 -11.97 4.41 -13.17
CA ALA A 56 -11.40 3.79 -11.98
C ALA A 56 -9.89 4.03 -11.88
N TYR A 57 -9.15 3.89 -12.98
CA TYR A 57 -7.71 4.16 -13.01
C TYR A 57 -7.40 5.66 -12.86
N THR A 58 -8.20 6.54 -13.46
CA THR A 58 -8.04 8.00 -13.34
C THR A 58 -8.18 8.46 -11.89
N LEU A 59 -9.20 7.97 -11.17
CA LEU A 59 -9.40 8.29 -9.76
C LEU A 59 -8.19 7.88 -8.89
N VAL A 60 -7.62 6.72 -9.17
CA VAL A 60 -6.45 6.25 -8.44
C VAL A 60 -5.20 7.01 -8.87
N ALA A 61 -5.05 7.28 -10.16
CA ALA A 61 -3.91 8.00 -10.72
C ALA A 61 -3.79 9.42 -10.15
N ARG A 62 -4.91 10.06 -9.82
CA ARG A 62 -4.91 11.36 -9.15
C ARG A 62 -4.17 11.31 -7.80
N ASN A 63 -4.41 10.29 -7.00
CA ASN A 63 -3.69 10.10 -5.73
C ASN A 63 -2.20 9.77 -5.97
N LEU A 64 -1.90 8.96 -7.00
CA LEU A 64 -0.52 8.64 -7.37
C LEU A 64 0.24 9.88 -7.84
N ALA A 65 -0.40 10.72 -8.65
CA ALA A 65 0.18 11.98 -9.14
C ALA A 65 0.50 12.95 -8.00
N GLN A 66 -0.34 13.00 -6.97
CA GLN A 66 -0.05 13.80 -5.78
C GLN A 66 1.17 13.29 -5.02
N ALA A 67 1.29 11.97 -4.83
CA ALA A 67 2.46 11.36 -4.21
C ALA A 67 3.74 11.61 -5.04
N GLU A 68 3.63 11.48 -6.37
CA GLU A 68 4.72 11.73 -7.30
C GLU A 68 5.17 13.19 -7.28
N LYS A 69 4.24 14.15 -7.19
CA LYS A 69 4.51 15.59 -7.07
C LYS A 69 5.32 15.90 -5.80
N GLU A 70 5.14 15.11 -4.74
CA GLU A 70 5.94 15.21 -3.51
C GLU A 70 7.27 14.43 -3.58
N GLY A 71 7.48 13.65 -4.64
CA GLY A 71 8.66 12.80 -4.81
C GLY A 71 8.72 11.63 -3.83
N LEU A 72 7.57 11.12 -3.39
CA LEU A 72 7.45 10.07 -2.39
C LEU A 72 6.77 8.83 -2.96
N ASP A 73 7.27 7.65 -2.58
CA ASP A 73 6.56 6.40 -2.80
C ASP A 73 5.28 6.36 -1.95
N MET A 74 4.22 5.77 -2.51
CA MET A 74 2.93 5.66 -1.82
C MET A 74 2.88 4.45 -0.90
N VAL A 75 2.37 4.65 0.31
CA VAL A 75 2.06 3.56 1.26
C VAL A 75 0.57 3.57 1.60
N ALA A 76 -0.10 2.43 1.41
CA ALA A 76 -1.48 2.23 1.77
C ALA A 76 -1.65 1.06 2.75
N PRO A 77 -2.28 1.26 3.92
CA PRO A 77 -2.55 0.19 4.87
C PRO A 77 -3.78 -0.65 4.50
N CYS A 78 -4.72 -0.07 3.74
CA CYS A 78 -5.89 -0.79 3.26
C CYS A 78 -5.55 -1.66 2.05
N SER A 79 -5.83 -2.97 2.14
CA SER A 79 -5.53 -3.94 1.07
C SER A 79 -6.17 -3.61 -0.28
N ALA A 80 -7.41 -3.07 -0.27
CA ALA A 80 -8.10 -2.67 -1.49
C ALA A 80 -7.47 -1.42 -2.11
N CYS A 81 -7.12 -0.41 -1.29
CA CYS A 81 -6.41 0.78 -1.74
C CYS A 81 -5.05 0.42 -2.32
N TYR A 82 -4.28 -0.41 -1.61
CA TYR A 82 -3.00 -0.92 -2.09
C TYR A 82 -3.12 -1.61 -3.45
N LYS A 83 -4.03 -2.60 -3.55
CA LYS A 83 -4.25 -3.36 -4.80
C LYS A 83 -4.59 -2.43 -5.95
N ASN A 84 -5.55 -1.52 -5.77
CA ASN A 84 -5.99 -0.62 -6.85
C ASN A 84 -4.87 0.34 -7.26
N SER A 85 -4.16 0.92 -6.29
CA SER A 85 -3.02 1.81 -6.57
C SER A 85 -1.87 1.09 -7.25
N TYR A 86 -1.56 -0.14 -6.81
CA TYR A 86 -0.53 -0.97 -7.42
C TYR A 86 -0.84 -1.28 -8.89
N PHE A 87 -2.07 -1.71 -9.19
CA PHE A 87 -2.44 -2.04 -10.57
C PHE A 87 -2.56 -0.82 -11.47
N ALA A 88 -3.11 0.30 -10.97
CA ALA A 88 -3.14 1.54 -11.72
C ALA A 88 -1.72 2.00 -12.06
N ASN A 89 -0.82 2.06 -11.07
CA ASN A 89 0.60 2.38 -11.28
C ASN A 89 1.25 1.47 -12.33
N LYS A 90 1.01 0.16 -12.22
CA LYS A 90 1.56 -0.82 -13.17
C LYS A 90 1.04 -0.61 -14.59
N TYR A 91 -0.28 -0.54 -14.77
CA TYR A 91 -0.87 -0.48 -16.10
C TYR A 91 -0.60 0.86 -16.79
N ILE A 92 -0.58 1.98 -16.05
CA ILE A 92 -0.21 3.28 -16.61
C ILE A 92 1.25 3.28 -17.08
N LYS A 93 2.15 2.60 -16.37
CA LYS A 93 3.56 2.43 -16.80
C LYS A 93 3.72 1.52 -18.02
N GLU A 94 2.85 0.54 -18.20
CA GLU A 94 2.95 -0.48 -19.25
C GLU A 94 2.16 -0.11 -20.53
N ASP A 95 1.21 0.83 -20.47
CA ASP A 95 0.31 1.21 -21.54
C ASP A 95 0.34 2.73 -21.76
N ALA A 96 0.95 3.14 -22.89
CA ALA A 96 1.13 4.54 -23.24
C ALA A 96 -0.20 5.25 -23.58
N ASP A 97 -1.13 4.54 -24.25
CA ASP A 97 -2.43 5.10 -24.60
C ASP A 97 -3.27 5.35 -23.34
N LEU A 98 -3.25 4.40 -22.42
CA LEU A 98 -3.89 4.56 -21.11
C LEU A 98 -3.30 5.75 -20.35
N SER A 99 -1.97 5.87 -20.33
CA SER A 99 -1.25 6.96 -19.69
C SER A 99 -1.65 8.32 -20.27
N GLU A 100 -1.75 8.44 -21.60
CA GLU A 100 -2.16 9.66 -22.27
C GLU A 100 -3.58 10.09 -21.87
N HIS A 101 -4.55 9.15 -21.94
CA HIS A 101 -5.94 9.45 -21.57
C HIS A 101 -6.10 9.85 -20.11
N ILE A 102 -5.37 9.19 -19.20
CA ILE A 102 -5.40 9.51 -17.77
C ILE A 102 -4.78 10.88 -17.53
N ASN A 103 -3.62 11.17 -18.11
CA ASN A 103 -2.95 12.45 -17.94
C ASN A 103 -3.76 13.60 -18.53
N TYR A 104 -4.45 13.39 -19.64
CA TYR A 104 -5.39 14.37 -20.18
C TYR A 104 -6.49 14.75 -19.15
N ALA A 105 -7.02 13.75 -18.44
CA ALA A 105 -8.03 14.01 -17.40
C ALA A 105 -7.42 14.67 -16.14
N LEU A 106 -6.15 14.40 -15.80
CA LEU A 106 -5.47 14.97 -14.65
C LEU A 106 -5.06 16.44 -14.85
N GLU A 107 -4.97 16.90 -16.10
CA GLU A 107 -4.65 18.31 -16.42
C GLU A 107 -5.64 19.29 -15.79
N GLU A 108 -6.90 18.92 -15.62
CA GLU A 108 -7.92 19.77 -14.98
C GLU A 108 -7.61 20.09 -13.51
N ASP A 109 -6.81 19.24 -12.84
CA ASP A 109 -6.37 19.39 -11.45
C ASP A 109 -4.90 19.89 -11.36
N ASP A 110 -4.30 20.33 -12.46
CA ASP A 110 -2.86 20.68 -12.54
C ASP A 110 -1.95 19.52 -12.08
N LEU A 111 -2.33 18.30 -12.40
CA LEU A 111 -1.60 17.07 -12.06
C LEU A 111 -1.14 16.33 -13.31
N GLN A 112 -0.04 15.61 -13.15
CA GLN A 112 0.49 14.67 -14.14
C GLN A 112 1.07 13.47 -13.41
N PHE A 113 0.90 12.29 -13.96
CA PHE A 113 1.49 11.06 -13.44
C PHE A 113 2.42 10.43 -14.47
N ASN A 114 3.71 10.34 -14.14
CA ASN A 114 4.76 9.79 -15.01
C ASN A 114 5.20 8.38 -14.60
N GLY A 115 4.67 7.88 -13.47
CA GLY A 115 4.99 6.54 -12.98
C GLY A 115 6.35 6.42 -12.31
N SER A 116 6.91 7.51 -11.78
CA SER A 116 8.25 7.51 -11.16
C SER A 116 8.28 6.96 -9.73
N ILE A 117 7.11 6.72 -9.13
CA ILE A 117 6.98 6.22 -7.77
C ILE A 117 6.55 4.75 -7.73
N ASP A 118 6.80 4.12 -6.58
CA ASP A 118 6.30 2.78 -6.26
C ASP A 118 5.16 2.81 -5.24
N VAL A 119 4.40 1.71 -5.19
CA VAL A 119 3.25 1.56 -4.28
C VAL A 119 3.49 0.37 -3.37
N HIS A 120 3.40 0.61 -2.07
CA HIS A 120 3.65 -0.38 -1.03
C HIS A 120 2.42 -0.59 -0.14
N HIS A 121 2.26 -1.81 0.36
CA HIS A 121 1.41 -2.03 1.53
C HIS A 121 2.22 -1.74 2.79
N ILE A 122 1.60 -1.21 3.85
CA ILE A 122 2.32 -0.86 5.07
C ILE A 122 3.07 -2.05 5.71
N ILE A 123 2.51 -3.26 5.60
CA ILE A 123 3.17 -4.49 6.08
C ILE A 123 4.45 -4.77 5.30
N ASP A 124 4.48 -4.45 4.00
CA ASP A 124 5.66 -4.61 3.17
C ASP A 124 6.82 -3.73 3.66
N ILE A 125 6.51 -2.49 4.02
CA ILE A 125 7.49 -1.58 4.62
C ILE A 125 8.02 -2.15 5.94
N TYR A 126 7.15 -2.66 6.80
CA TYR A 126 7.57 -3.27 8.06
C TYR A 126 8.41 -4.54 7.85
N ALA A 127 8.03 -5.37 6.88
CA ALA A 127 8.70 -6.64 6.60
C ALA A 127 10.08 -6.45 5.97
N ASN A 128 10.15 -5.63 4.91
CA ASN A 128 11.27 -5.59 3.99
C ASN A 128 12.20 -4.39 4.22
N GLU A 129 11.65 -3.24 4.67
CA GLU A 129 12.46 -2.04 4.91
C GLU A 129 12.97 -1.98 6.36
N VAL A 130 12.10 -2.23 7.33
CA VAL A 130 12.47 -2.26 8.76
C VAL A 130 13.10 -3.61 9.12
N GLY A 131 12.51 -4.67 8.61
CA GLY A 131 12.93 -6.04 8.85
C GLY A 131 12.61 -6.56 10.26
N VAL A 132 12.70 -7.88 10.41
CA VAL A 132 12.39 -8.57 11.67
C VAL A 132 13.28 -8.09 12.81
N GLU A 133 14.57 -7.91 12.56
CA GLU A 133 15.53 -7.48 13.60
C GLU A 133 15.29 -6.03 14.03
N GLY A 134 14.93 -5.14 13.08
CA GLY A 134 14.54 -3.76 13.42
C GLY A 134 13.29 -3.70 14.30
N ILE A 135 12.30 -4.56 14.00
CA ILE A 135 11.09 -4.68 14.81
C ILE A 135 11.42 -5.24 16.19
N LYS A 136 12.17 -6.35 16.28
CA LYS A 136 12.59 -6.97 17.55
C LYS A 136 13.29 -5.97 18.48
N ALA A 137 14.16 -5.13 17.93
CA ALA A 137 14.89 -4.12 18.71
C ALA A 137 13.96 -3.06 19.35
N LYS A 138 12.74 -2.92 18.86
CA LYS A 138 11.74 -1.97 19.37
C LYS A 138 10.68 -2.59 20.27
N VAL A 139 10.58 -3.93 20.29
CA VAL A 139 9.62 -4.65 21.14
C VAL A 139 9.99 -4.51 22.60
N LYS A 140 9.11 -3.92 23.42
CA LYS A 140 9.28 -3.76 24.87
C LYS A 140 8.68 -4.92 25.67
N LYS A 141 7.61 -5.53 25.14
CA LYS A 141 6.89 -6.66 25.79
C LYS A 141 6.64 -7.73 24.75
N PRO A 142 7.49 -8.74 24.64
CA PRO A 142 7.27 -9.85 23.71
C PRO A 142 6.03 -10.66 24.10
N LEU A 143 5.34 -11.18 23.09
CA LEU A 143 4.17 -12.06 23.28
C LEU A 143 4.64 -13.51 23.45
N GLU A 144 5.16 -13.81 24.63
CA GLU A 144 5.65 -15.14 24.97
C GLU A 144 4.51 -16.15 25.14
N GLY A 145 4.69 -17.37 24.62
CA GLY A 145 3.73 -18.45 24.74
C GLY A 145 2.46 -18.33 23.88
N LEU A 146 2.30 -17.26 23.13
CA LEU A 146 1.17 -17.07 22.23
C LEU A 146 1.39 -17.85 20.94
N LYS A 147 0.44 -18.75 20.62
CA LYS A 147 0.41 -19.42 19.31
C LYS A 147 -0.33 -18.54 18.31
N VAL A 148 0.35 -18.12 17.27
CA VAL A 148 -0.18 -17.22 16.25
C VAL A 148 -0.14 -17.90 14.88
N ALA A 149 -1.27 -17.86 14.16
CA ALA A 149 -1.33 -18.22 12.74
C ALA A 149 -1.58 -16.95 11.93
N ALA A 150 -0.77 -16.72 10.90
CA ALA A 150 -0.97 -15.60 9.99
C ALA A 150 -2.04 -15.94 8.96
N TYR A 151 -3.03 -15.05 8.79
CA TYR A 151 -4.03 -15.13 7.73
C TYR A 151 -3.81 -13.98 6.76
N TYR A 152 -3.35 -14.31 5.57
CA TYR A 152 -3.11 -13.32 4.51
C TYR A 152 -4.35 -13.16 3.64
N GLY A 153 -4.78 -11.92 3.45
CA GLY A 153 -5.81 -11.61 2.45
C GLY A 153 -5.26 -11.70 1.03
N CYS A 154 -6.04 -12.27 0.10
CA CYS A 154 -5.65 -12.41 -1.30
C CYS A 154 -5.24 -11.09 -1.97
N GLN A 155 -5.84 -9.97 -1.57
CA GLN A 155 -5.55 -8.66 -2.14
C GLN A 155 -4.14 -8.13 -1.80
N ILE A 156 -3.54 -8.61 -0.73
CA ILE A 156 -2.17 -8.21 -0.34
C ILE A 156 -1.12 -9.04 -1.08
N VAL A 157 -1.35 -10.34 -1.21
CA VAL A 157 -0.32 -11.29 -1.64
C VAL A 157 -0.29 -11.55 -3.15
N ARG A 158 -1.41 -11.33 -3.87
CA ARG A 158 -1.54 -11.66 -5.28
C ARG A 158 -1.26 -10.56 -6.30
N PRO A 159 -1.15 -9.25 -5.97
CA PRO A 159 -0.85 -8.23 -6.96
C PRO A 159 0.57 -8.28 -7.50
N ARG A 160 1.52 -8.88 -6.80
CA ARG A 160 2.94 -8.79 -7.17
C ARG A 160 3.31 -9.67 -8.36
N LYS A 161 4.05 -9.08 -9.31
CA LYS A 161 4.72 -9.79 -10.39
C LYS A 161 5.80 -10.70 -9.78
N GLY A 162 5.76 -12.01 -10.07
CA GLY A 162 6.72 -12.97 -9.55
C GLY A 162 6.28 -13.67 -8.27
N ALA A 163 5.02 -13.60 -7.87
CA ALA A 163 4.45 -14.60 -6.99
C ALA A 163 4.44 -15.93 -7.76
N GLU A 164 5.53 -16.66 -7.66
CA GLU A 164 5.73 -17.94 -8.36
C GLU A 164 4.73 -18.99 -7.89
N ASP A 165 4.24 -18.86 -6.66
CA ASP A 165 3.19 -19.71 -6.10
C ASP A 165 2.12 -18.86 -5.43
N LEU A 166 0.91 -18.87 -6.02
CA LEU A 166 -0.26 -18.17 -5.48
C LEU A 166 -0.82 -18.83 -4.21
N GLU A 167 -0.45 -20.08 -3.96
CA GLU A 167 -0.92 -20.86 -2.80
C GLU A 167 0.09 -20.80 -1.64
N ASP A 168 1.39 -20.57 -1.94
CA ASP A 168 2.43 -20.38 -0.92
C ASP A 168 3.19 -19.03 -1.17
N PRO A 169 2.55 -17.87 -0.96
CA PRO A 169 3.18 -16.58 -1.20
C PRO A 169 4.32 -16.33 -0.23
N GLN A 170 5.53 -16.13 -0.77
CA GLN A 170 6.76 -15.94 0.01
C GLN A 170 6.96 -14.50 0.52
N PHE A 171 6.05 -13.58 0.20
CA PHE A 171 6.26 -12.14 0.35
C PHE A 171 6.32 -11.61 1.77
N PHE A 172 5.68 -12.29 2.71
CA PHE A 172 5.67 -11.85 4.09
C PHE A 172 6.37 -12.87 4.97
N GLU A 173 7.68 -12.93 4.88
CA GLU A 173 8.51 -13.81 5.72
C GLU A 173 8.29 -13.59 7.22
N ILE A 174 7.86 -12.38 7.63
CA ILE A 174 7.46 -12.13 9.03
C ILE A 174 6.37 -13.10 9.48
N GLY A 175 5.35 -13.33 8.65
CA GLY A 175 4.31 -14.32 8.97
C GLY A 175 4.84 -15.74 9.00
N ARG A 176 5.76 -16.09 8.10
CA ARG A 176 6.39 -17.42 8.06
C ARG A 176 7.36 -17.64 9.20
N ALA A 177 8.18 -16.67 9.55
CA ALA A 177 9.09 -16.77 10.68
C ALA A 177 8.33 -17.02 11.99
N SER A 178 7.21 -16.30 12.21
CA SER A 178 6.35 -16.53 13.37
C SER A 178 5.63 -17.87 13.36
N CYS A 179 5.37 -18.46 12.18
CA CYS A 179 4.72 -19.77 12.04
C CYS A 179 5.72 -20.94 12.06
N ARG A 180 6.95 -20.78 11.51
CA ARG A 180 7.95 -21.88 11.42
C ARG A 180 8.62 -22.21 12.74
N GLU A 181 8.76 -21.28 13.65
CA GLU A 181 9.40 -21.55 14.96
C GLU A 181 8.49 -22.26 15.97
N ARG A 182 7.24 -22.58 15.62
CA ARG A 182 6.24 -23.03 16.61
C ARG A 182 5.30 -24.16 16.16
N VAL A 183 5.66 -24.91 15.13
CA VAL A 183 4.95 -26.16 14.77
C VAL A 183 5.86 -27.34 15.04
#